data_f7eb00c871d5aec52975c95b24664bef
#
_entry.id   f7eb00c871d5aec52975c95b24664bef
#
_cell.length_a   1.000
_cell.length_b   1.000
_cell.length_c   1.000
_cell.angle_alpha   90.00
_cell.angle_beta   90.00
_cell.angle_gamma   90.00
#
_symmetry.space_group_name_H-M   'P 1'
#
loop_
_entity.id
_entity.type
_entity.pdbx_description
1 polymer ?
#
loop_
_entity_poly.entity_id
_entity_poly.type
_entity_poly.pdbx_seq_one_letter_code
_entity_poly.pdbx_strand_id
1 'polypeptide(L)'
;GDVLPLINGRCSFTTCDGTRHEILDRWDMLIAHPPCTFLTKAGANLMRVNGDIVPDRYAKALAARDFFLKFLSADCLHIAVENPVPLSIVDLPRYSQLIQPFEFGDPYSKKTCLWLKGLPPLMGTVICSDYVSYTALHRSARMRSKTFPGIAAAMADQWSRL
;
A
#
# COMPACT_ATOMS: atom_id res chain seq x y z
N GLY A 1 11.28 -13.77 1.72
CA GLY A 1 10.59 -14.52 2.77
C GLY A 1 9.14 -14.10 2.87
N ASP A 2 8.31 -14.91 3.51
CA ASP A 2 6.92 -14.54 3.82
C ASP A 2 6.90 -13.53 4.95
N VAL A 3 6.19 -12.42 4.77
CA VAL A 3 6.07 -11.35 5.77
C VAL A 3 4.97 -11.62 6.79
N LEU A 4 3.99 -12.47 6.47
CA LEU A 4 2.81 -12.69 7.31
C LEU A 4 3.12 -13.15 8.75
N PRO A 5 4.12 -14.02 9.00
CA PRO A 5 4.49 -14.36 10.38
C PRO A 5 5.00 -13.20 11.22
N LEU A 6 5.37 -12.07 10.59
CA LEU A 6 6.00 -10.93 11.26
C LEU A 6 5.02 -9.79 11.55
N ILE A 7 3.85 -9.74 10.91
CA ILE A 7 2.97 -8.55 10.95
C ILE A 7 2.38 -8.24 12.34
N ASN A 8 2.35 -9.20 13.23
CA ASN A 8 1.78 -9.04 14.59
C ASN A 8 2.86 -8.79 15.68
N GLY A 9 4.14 -8.69 15.31
CA GLY A 9 5.21 -8.74 16.30
C GLY A 9 5.33 -10.11 16.97
N ARG A 10 5.91 -10.18 18.18
CA ARG A 10 6.14 -11.42 18.95
C ARG A 10 6.74 -12.52 18.08
N CYS A 11 7.83 -12.18 17.38
CA CYS A 11 8.44 -13.02 16.36
C CYS A 11 9.97 -12.89 16.38
N SER A 12 10.63 -13.84 15.74
CA SER A 12 12.06 -13.75 15.47
C SER A 12 12.33 -13.92 13.99
N PHE A 13 13.31 -13.19 13.49
CA PHE A 13 13.75 -13.29 12.10
C PHE A 13 15.22 -12.94 11.96
N THR A 14 15.81 -13.32 10.82
CA THR A 14 17.19 -13.01 10.50
C THR A 14 17.22 -12.14 9.25
N THR A 15 17.92 -11.02 9.31
CA THR A 15 18.11 -10.11 8.18
C THR A 15 19.15 -10.63 7.19
N CYS A 16 19.23 -10.03 6.00
CA CYS A 16 20.13 -10.48 4.91
C CYS A 16 21.62 -10.42 5.30
N ASP A 17 21.98 -9.56 6.26
CA ASP A 17 23.34 -9.45 6.82
C ASP A 17 23.65 -10.50 7.90
N GLY A 18 22.70 -11.41 8.19
CA GLY A 18 22.84 -12.47 9.20
C GLY A 18 22.45 -12.05 10.62
N THR A 19 22.05 -10.79 10.84
CA THR A 19 21.64 -10.31 12.16
C THR A 19 20.30 -10.94 12.58
N ARG A 20 20.26 -11.57 13.74
CA ARG A 20 19.04 -12.11 14.34
C ARG A 20 18.34 -11.03 15.17
N HIS A 21 17.04 -10.88 14.92
CA HIS A 21 16.15 -9.99 15.67
C HIS A 21 15.10 -10.81 16.41
N GLU A 22 14.77 -10.38 17.62
CA GLU A 22 13.70 -10.91 18.42
C GLU A 22 12.79 -9.76 18.84
N ILE A 23 11.52 -9.85 18.49
CA ILE A 23 10.48 -8.87 18.80
C ILE A 23 9.60 -9.48 19.89
N LEU A 24 9.69 -8.90 21.10
CA LEU A 24 9.02 -9.44 22.29
C LEU A 24 7.56 -9.02 22.40
N ASP A 25 7.17 -7.92 21.76
CA ASP A 25 5.82 -7.40 21.79
C ASP A 25 5.30 -7.12 20.37
N ARG A 26 4.06 -6.62 20.27
CA ARG A 26 3.49 -6.16 18.99
C ARG A 26 4.24 -4.92 18.49
N TRP A 27 4.10 -4.65 17.21
CA TRP A 27 4.59 -3.42 16.61
C TRP A 27 3.78 -2.21 17.09
N ASP A 28 4.44 -1.07 17.28
CA ASP A 28 3.77 0.21 17.56
C ASP A 28 3.05 0.72 16.31
N MET A 29 3.67 0.53 15.14
CA MET A 29 3.15 0.95 13.86
C MET A 29 3.45 -0.06 12.75
N LEU A 30 2.49 -0.27 11.86
CA LEU A 30 2.62 -1.08 10.66
C LEU A 30 2.31 -0.23 9.41
N ILE A 31 3.30 -0.03 8.54
CA ILE A 31 3.10 0.56 7.22
C ILE A 31 3.32 -0.55 6.18
N ALA A 32 2.33 -0.81 5.34
CA ALA A 32 2.36 -1.91 4.38
C ALA A 32 2.02 -1.46 2.96
N HIS A 33 2.74 -2.03 1.98
CA HIS A 33 2.53 -1.82 0.55
C HIS A 33 2.30 -3.18 -0.14
N PRO A 34 1.15 -3.83 0.08
CA PRO A 34 0.87 -5.14 -0.51
C PRO A 34 0.80 -5.06 -2.04
N PRO A 35 1.15 -6.15 -2.76
CA PRO A 35 1.15 -6.18 -4.22
C PRO A 35 -0.21 -5.77 -4.82
N CYS A 36 -0.20 -4.81 -5.74
CA CYS A 36 -1.40 -4.25 -6.36
C CYS A 36 -1.82 -4.93 -7.67
N THR A 37 -1.06 -5.90 -8.17
CA THR A 37 -1.18 -6.47 -9.53
C THR A 37 -2.58 -6.98 -9.87
N PHE A 38 -3.26 -7.58 -8.90
CA PHE A 38 -4.61 -8.13 -9.08
C PHE A 38 -5.71 -7.26 -8.46
N LEU A 39 -5.34 -6.20 -7.73
CA LEU A 39 -6.27 -5.38 -6.96
C LEU A 39 -6.71 -4.11 -7.71
N THR A 40 -5.93 -3.64 -8.69
CA THR A 40 -6.07 -2.29 -9.23
C THR A 40 -6.40 -2.23 -10.71
N LYS A 41 -6.81 -1.04 -11.17
CA LYS A 41 -7.20 -0.79 -12.57
C LYS A 41 -6.12 -1.09 -13.60
N ALA A 42 -4.85 -1.10 -13.22
CA ALA A 42 -3.76 -1.46 -14.14
C ALA A 42 -3.89 -2.88 -14.73
N GLY A 43 -4.64 -3.76 -14.07
CA GLY A 43 -4.97 -5.10 -14.56
C GLY A 43 -6.43 -5.31 -14.95
N ALA A 44 -7.25 -4.24 -15.02
CA ALA A 44 -8.69 -4.32 -15.23
C ALA A 44 -9.07 -5.00 -16.56
N ASN A 45 -8.35 -4.67 -17.64
CA ASN A 45 -8.61 -5.22 -18.97
C ASN A 45 -8.41 -6.76 -19.04
N LEU A 46 -7.68 -7.31 -18.08
CA LEU A 46 -7.46 -8.76 -17.98
C LEU A 46 -8.47 -9.46 -17.06
N MET A 47 -9.33 -8.69 -16.39
CA MET A 47 -10.34 -9.23 -15.48
C MET A 47 -11.58 -9.74 -16.23
N ARG A 48 -11.83 -9.18 -17.41
CA ARG A 48 -12.97 -9.54 -18.25
C ARG A 48 -12.54 -9.77 -19.71
N VAL A 49 -13.13 -10.78 -20.35
CA VAL A 49 -13.02 -11.05 -21.78
C VAL A 49 -14.44 -11.12 -22.33
N ASN A 50 -14.73 -10.34 -23.35
CA ASN A 50 -16.08 -10.24 -23.96
C ASN A 50 -17.21 -9.95 -22.95
N GLY A 51 -16.90 -9.24 -21.85
CA GLY A 51 -17.87 -8.93 -20.78
C GLY A 51 -17.87 -9.92 -19.62
N ASP A 52 -17.39 -11.15 -19.83
CA ASP A 52 -17.36 -12.21 -18.83
C ASP A 52 -16.12 -12.13 -17.94
N ILE A 53 -16.29 -12.48 -16.67
CA ILE A 53 -15.17 -12.55 -15.71
C ILE A 53 -14.28 -13.72 -16.06
N VAL A 54 -12.95 -13.48 -16.08
CA VAL A 54 -11.93 -14.54 -16.21
C VAL A 54 -11.73 -15.22 -14.84
N PRO A 55 -12.18 -16.49 -14.67
CA PRO A 55 -12.26 -17.13 -13.35
C PRO A 55 -10.91 -17.19 -12.62
N ASP A 56 -9.85 -17.61 -13.29
CA ASP A 56 -8.50 -17.74 -12.70
C ASP A 56 -7.95 -16.39 -12.24
N ARG A 57 -8.22 -15.33 -13.01
CA ARG A 57 -7.77 -14.00 -12.62
C ARG A 57 -8.57 -13.45 -11.45
N TYR A 58 -9.86 -13.73 -11.42
CA TYR A 58 -10.71 -13.35 -10.30
C TYR A 58 -10.31 -14.08 -9.02
N ALA A 59 -10.03 -15.38 -9.08
CA ALA A 59 -9.52 -16.15 -7.94
C ALA A 59 -8.20 -15.55 -7.39
N LYS A 60 -7.27 -15.16 -8.27
CA LYS A 60 -6.03 -14.47 -7.87
C LYS A 60 -6.31 -13.10 -7.25
N ALA A 61 -7.33 -12.39 -7.71
CA ALA A 61 -7.71 -11.10 -7.12
C ALA A 61 -8.32 -11.28 -5.73
N LEU A 62 -9.13 -12.31 -5.50
CA LEU A 62 -9.64 -12.64 -4.17
C LEU A 62 -8.52 -13.05 -3.21
N ALA A 63 -7.58 -13.87 -3.65
CA ALA A 63 -6.41 -14.23 -2.83
C ALA A 63 -5.55 -12.99 -2.48
N ALA A 64 -5.36 -12.06 -3.42
CA ALA A 64 -4.65 -10.82 -3.18
C ALA A 64 -5.42 -9.89 -2.22
N ARG A 65 -6.76 -9.85 -2.29
CA ARG A 65 -7.63 -9.17 -1.31
C ARG A 65 -7.45 -9.75 0.08
N ASP A 66 -7.51 -11.06 0.21
CA ASP A 66 -7.39 -11.72 1.51
C ASP A 66 -6.00 -11.49 2.12
N PHE A 67 -4.95 -11.46 1.29
CA PHE A 67 -3.62 -11.06 1.72
C PHE A 67 -3.57 -9.60 2.19
N PHE A 68 -4.19 -8.68 1.46
CA PHE A 68 -4.30 -7.27 1.83
C PHE A 68 -5.01 -7.09 3.18
N LEU A 69 -6.13 -7.79 3.39
CA LEU A 69 -6.93 -7.68 4.61
C LEU A 69 -6.18 -8.14 5.86
N LYS A 70 -5.20 -9.05 5.74
CA LYS A 70 -4.35 -9.48 6.86
C LYS A 70 -3.57 -8.32 7.48
N PHE A 71 -3.11 -7.36 6.66
CA PHE A 71 -2.43 -6.16 7.19
C PHE A 71 -3.38 -5.25 7.97
N LEU A 72 -4.63 -5.06 7.48
CA LEU A 72 -5.61 -4.25 8.18
C LEU A 72 -6.09 -4.88 9.50
N SER A 73 -6.06 -6.20 9.60
CA SER A 73 -6.45 -6.96 10.79
C SER A 73 -5.29 -7.30 11.72
N ALA A 74 -4.07 -6.82 11.43
CA ALA A 74 -2.91 -7.08 12.27
C ALA A 74 -3.10 -6.56 13.70
N ASP A 75 -2.45 -7.25 14.67
CA ASP A 75 -2.40 -6.82 16.07
C ASP A 75 -1.42 -5.66 16.23
N CYS A 76 -1.86 -4.50 15.72
CA CYS A 76 -1.11 -3.25 15.79
C CYS A 76 -2.10 -2.10 15.99
N LEU A 77 -1.72 -1.11 16.80
CA LEU A 77 -2.59 0.04 17.08
C LEU A 77 -2.65 1.01 15.91
N HIS A 78 -1.52 1.23 15.26
CA HIS A 78 -1.36 2.19 14.18
C HIS A 78 -1.04 1.47 12.88
N ILE A 79 -1.96 1.47 11.93
CA ILE A 79 -1.79 0.79 10.65
C ILE A 79 -2.04 1.76 9.50
N ALA A 80 -1.14 1.78 8.53
CA ALA A 80 -1.35 2.37 7.22
C ALA A 80 -1.09 1.33 6.14
N VAL A 81 -2.09 1.03 5.32
CA VAL A 81 -1.92 0.20 4.12
C VAL A 81 -2.09 1.08 2.89
N GLU A 82 -1.09 1.07 2.01
CA GLU A 82 -1.07 1.84 0.77
C GLU A 82 -1.34 0.94 -0.44
N ASN A 83 -2.22 1.39 -1.33
CA ASN A 83 -2.41 0.77 -2.63
C ASN A 83 -3.00 1.80 -3.62
N PRO A 84 -2.80 1.65 -4.94
CA PRO A 84 -3.55 2.41 -5.93
C PRO A 84 -5.05 2.14 -5.83
N VAL A 85 -5.87 2.96 -6.50
CA VAL A 85 -7.33 2.83 -6.51
C VAL A 85 -7.75 1.40 -6.89
N PRO A 86 -8.46 0.69 -6.01
CA PRO A 86 -8.83 -0.70 -6.25
C PRO A 86 -9.92 -0.86 -7.31
N LEU A 87 -10.02 -2.07 -7.86
CA LEU A 87 -11.15 -2.49 -8.68
C LEU A 87 -12.37 -2.73 -7.77
N SER A 88 -13.53 -2.20 -8.14
CA SER A 88 -14.77 -2.41 -7.39
C SER A 88 -15.15 -3.89 -7.23
N ILE A 89 -14.85 -4.71 -8.25
CA ILE A 89 -15.15 -6.16 -8.23
C ILE A 89 -14.37 -6.92 -7.15
N VAL A 90 -13.26 -6.36 -6.64
CA VAL A 90 -12.44 -7.00 -5.60
C VAL A 90 -13.03 -6.81 -4.21
N ASP A 91 -13.90 -5.82 -4.05
CA ASP A 91 -14.61 -5.53 -2.81
C ASP A 91 -13.68 -5.32 -1.60
N LEU A 92 -12.67 -4.47 -1.77
CA LEU A 92 -11.87 -3.98 -0.65
C LEU A 92 -12.67 -2.97 0.17
N PRO A 93 -12.43 -2.85 1.48
CA PRO A 93 -13.01 -1.79 2.30
C PRO A 93 -12.76 -0.41 1.68
N ARG A 94 -13.64 0.55 1.96
CA ARG A 94 -13.42 1.93 1.54
C ARG A 94 -12.13 2.45 2.17
N TYR A 95 -11.25 3.05 1.35
CA TYR A 95 -10.03 3.69 1.86
C TYR A 95 -10.38 4.93 2.70
N SER A 96 -9.52 5.22 3.67
CA SER A 96 -9.68 6.36 4.58
C SER A 96 -9.35 7.68 3.88
N GLN A 97 -8.35 7.67 2.99
CA GLN A 97 -7.84 8.86 2.32
C GLN A 97 -7.30 8.51 0.93
N LEU A 98 -7.44 9.45 -0.01
CA LEU A 98 -6.75 9.43 -1.30
C LEU A 98 -5.77 10.61 -1.32
N ILE A 99 -4.51 10.32 -1.63
CA ILE A 99 -3.43 11.30 -1.71
C ILE A 99 -2.75 11.25 -3.08
N GLN A 100 -1.99 12.31 -3.36
CA GLN A 100 -1.20 12.42 -4.59
C GLN A 100 0.22 12.89 -4.27
N PRO A 101 1.26 12.39 -4.96
CA PRO A 101 2.65 12.80 -4.70
C PRO A 101 2.89 14.30 -4.79
N PHE A 102 2.19 15.01 -5.68
CA PHE A 102 2.35 16.46 -5.83
C PHE A 102 1.88 17.26 -4.59
N GLU A 103 1.08 16.65 -3.72
CA GLU A 103 0.67 17.25 -2.45
C GLU A 103 1.78 17.19 -1.39
N PHE A 104 2.89 16.47 -1.68
CA PHE A 104 4.00 16.18 -0.78
C PHE A 104 5.37 16.56 -1.35
N GLY A 105 5.40 17.43 -2.38
CA GLY A 105 6.65 17.93 -2.95
C GLY A 105 7.24 17.11 -4.09
N ASP A 106 6.63 16.00 -4.48
CA ASP A 106 7.05 15.21 -5.65
C ASP A 106 6.29 15.68 -6.90
N PRO A 107 6.94 15.99 -8.03
CA PRO A 107 6.28 16.57 -9.21
C PRO A 107 5.53 15.53 -10.04
N TYR A 108 4.73 14.71 -9.38
CA TYR A 108 4.00 13.60 -10.02
C TYR A 108 2.55 13.50 -9.54
N SER A 109 1.66 13.09 -10.47
CA SER A 109 0.33 12.59 -10.12
C SER A 109 0.29 11.06 -10.18
N LYS A 110 -0.16 10.45 -9.09
CA LYS A 110 -0.45 9.01 -8.97
C LYS A 110 -1.44 8.82 -7.82
N LYS A 111 -2.69 8.55 -8.15
CA LYS A 111 -3.73 8.32 -7.12
C LYS A 111 -3.32 7.17 -6.21
N THR A 112 -3.09 7.49 -4.96
CA THR A 112 -2.65 6.58 -3.91
C THR A 112 -3.68 6.56 -2.79
N CYS A 113 -4.24 5.40 -2.49
CA CYS A 113 -5.22 5.23 -1.42
C CYS A 113 -4.53 4.74 -0.15
N LEU A 114 -4.96 5.29 0.98
CA LEU A 114 -4.52 4.89 2.32
C LEU A 114 -5.71 4.31 3.09
N TRP A 115 -5.53 3.13 3.66
CA TRP A 115 -6.39 2.54 4.67
C TRP A 115 -5.71 2.71 6.01
N LEU A 116 -6.32 3.51 6.89
CA LEU A 116 -5.76 3.93 8.16
C LEU A 116 -6.52 3.31 9.33
N LYS A 117 -5.80 2.81 10.33
CA LYS A 117 -6.31 2.38 11.62
C LYS A 117 -5.49 3.07 12.70
N GLY A 118 -6.13 3.79 13.62
CA GLY A 118 -5.47 4.50 14.72
C GLY A 118 -4.53 5.63 14.30
N LEU A 119 -4.55 6.04 13.03
CA LEU A 119 -3.74 7.10 12.46
C LEU A 119 -4.62 8.25 11.95
N PRO A 120 -4.22 9.52 12.14
CA PRO A 120 -4.87 10.64 11.50
C PRO A 120 -4.59 10.64 9.98
N PRO A 121 -5.46 11.29 9.18
CA PRO A 121 -5.18 11.54 7.78
C PRO A 121 -3.84 12.26 7.59
N LEU A 122 -3.11 11.86 6.56
CA LEU A 122 -1.83 12.47 6.22
C LEU A 122 -2.05 13.86 5.60
N MET A 123 -1.45 14.88 6.16
CA MET A 123 -1.56 16.26 5.68
C MET A 123 -0.50 16.53 4.61
N GLY A 124 -0.92 17.18 3.51
CA GLY A 124 -0.01 17.64 2.47
C GLY A 124 1.05 18.60 3.04
N THR A 125 2.26 18.55 2.51
CA THR A 125 3.40 19.35 3.00
C THR A 125 3.75 20.48 2.05
N VAL A 126 4.13 20.15 0.82
CA VAL A 126 4.51 21.11 -0.24
C VAL A 126 3.74 20.77 -1.51
N ILE A 127 2.94 21.69 -2.00
CA ILE A 127 2.16 21.49 -3.23
C ILE A 127 3.00 21.87 -4.45
N CYS A 128 3.25 20.90 -5.33
CA CYS A 128 3.82 21.18 -6.65
C CYS A 128 2.70 21.57 -7.63
N SER A 129 2.78 22.75 -8.21
CA SER A 129 1.83 23.21 -9.23
C SER A 129 2.04 22.51 -10.57
N ASP A 130 3.31 22.24 -10.92
CA ASP A 130 3.70 21.59 -12.17
C ASP A 130 4.03 20.13 -11.92
N TYR A 131 3.13 19.25 -12.32
CA TYR A 131 3.31 17.80 -12.17
C TYR A 131 2.89 17.03 -13.41
N VAL A 132 3.48 15.86 -13.58
CA VAL A 132 3.22 14.94 -14.70
C VAL A 132 2.67 13.60 -14.21
N SER A 133 1.98 12.87 -15.08
CA SER A 133 1.48 11.55 -14.74
C SER A 133 2.61 10.55 -14.59
N TYR A 134 2.83 10.05 -13.36
CA TYR A 134 3.88 9.06 -13.07
C TYR A 134 3.66 7.75 -13.83
N THR A 135 2.42 7.31 -13.96
CA THR A 135 2.07 6.07 -14.67
C THR A 135 2.25 6.19 -16.19
N ALA A 136 2.15 7.40 -16.75
CA ALA A 136 2.43 7.63 -18.17
C ALA A 136 3.93 7.57 -18.46
N LEU A 137 4.77 8.10 -17.55
CA LEU A 137 6.22 8.09 -17.70
C LEU A 137 6.85 6.72 -17.46
N HIS A 138 6.31 5.95 -16.51
CA HIS A 138 6.90 4.69 -16.06
C HIS A 138 6.02 3.49 -16.40
N ARG A 139 6.39 2.76 -17.45
CA ARG A 139 5.66 1.57 -17.89
C ARG A 139 5.94 0.32 -17.04
N SER A 140 7.13 0.21 -16.42
CA SER A 140 7.49 -0.98 -15.64
C SER A 140 6.80 -1.02 -14.27
N ALA A 141 6.33 -2.18 -13.85
CA ALA A 141 5.71 -2.40 -12.55
C ALA A 141 6.67 -2.07 -11.40
N ARG A 142 7.96 -2.42 -11.55
CA ARG A 142 9.02 -2.13 -10.57
C ARG A 142 9.16 -0.63 -10.27
N MET A 143 9.12 0.22 -11.30
CA MET A 143 9.18 1.68 -11.09
C MET A 143 7.91 2.18 -10.41
N ARG A 144 6.75 1.69 -10.86
CA ARG A 144 5.45 2.14 -10.33
C ARG A 144 5.18 1.70 -8.89
N SER A 145 5.91 0.70 -8.36
CA SER A 145 5.76 0.22 -6.97
C SER A 145 6.56 1.02 -5.94
N LYS A 146 7.41 1.95 -6.36
CA LYS A 146 8.19 2.77 -5.42
C LYS A 146 7.29 3.74 -4.67
N THR A 147 7.55 3.88 -3.37
CA THR A 147 6.98 4.93 -2.54
C THR A 147 7.66 6.26 -2.87
N PHE A 148 6.89 7.34 -2.88
CA PHE A 148 7.41 8.67 -3.12
C PHE A 148 8.09 9.23 -1.88
N PRO A 149 9.28 9.86 -2.01
CA PRO A 149 10.04 10.39 -0.88
C PRO A 149 9.25 11.39 -0.03
N GLY A 150 8.49 12.28 -0.67
CA GLY A 150 7.67 13.28 0.04
C GLY A 150 6.57 12.64 0.89
N ILE A 151 5.89 11.62 0.37
CA ILE A 151 4.89 10.86 1.14
C ILE A 151 5.55 10.13 2.31
N ALA A 152 6.68 9.46 2.09
CA ALA A 152 7.41 8.75 3.14
C ALA A 152 7.88 9.70 4.26
N ALA A 153 8.42 10.87 3.89
CA ALA A 153 8.84 11.90 4.83
C ALA A 153 7.66 12.43 5.66
N ALA A 154 6.51 12.69 5.02
CA ALA A 154 5.30 13.14 5.71
C ALA A 154 4.78 12.08 6.69
N MET A 155 4.76 10.79 6.31
CA MET A 155 4.41 9.69 7.22
C MET A 155 5.34 9.64 8.43
N ALA A 156 6.66 9.74 8.20
CA ALA A 156 7.65 9.73 9.26
C ALA A 156 7.49 10.92 10.23
N ASP A 157 7.29 12.14 9.71
CA ASP A 157 7.16 13.33 10.57
C ASP A 157 5.83 13.36 11.31
N GLN A 158 4.70 13.10 10.63
CA GLN A 158 3.38 13.29 11.21
C GLN A 158 2.92 12.14 12.12
N TRP A 159 3.41 10.91 11.87
CA TRP A 159 3.00 9.73 12.63
C TRP A 159 4.01 9.26 13.66
N SER A 160 5.27 9.74 13.65
CA SER A 160 6.27 9.36 14.66
C SER A 160 6.04 9.98 16.04
N ARG A 161 5.08 10.90 16.15
CA ARG A 161 4.78 11.63 17.40
C ARG A 161 3.49 11.18 18.07
N LEU A 162 2.93 10.05 17.65
CA LEU A 162 1.69 9.49 18.17
C LEU A 162 1.92 8.60 19.40
#